data_7fdd07471e2d72b51f20b01379143ff6
#
_entry.id   7fdd07471e2d72b51f20b01379143ff6
#
_cell.length_a   1.000
_cell.length_b   1.000
_cell.length_c   1.000
_cell.angle_alpha   90.00
_cell.angle_beta   90.00
_cell.angle_gamma   90.00
#
_symmetry.space_group_name_H-M   'P 1'
#
loop_
_entity.id
_entity.type
_entity.pdbx_description
1 polymer ?
#
loop_
_entity_poly.entity_id
_entity_poly.type
_entity_poly.pdbx_seq_one_letter_code
_entity_poly.pdbx_strand_id
1 'polypeptide(L)'
;MEKEVVLMKGNEAIAHAAIRCGCDGYFGYPITPQSEVIETLAELKPWETTGMQVVQAESELASIYMVYGAAGAGKRAMTSSSSPGVALMQEGITYMAGAEVPGVIVNVQRGGPGLGTIQPSQGDYNQATRGGGNGDYKVIVLAPSSVQEMADFVDLAFELAFKYRNPAMILSDGVIGQMMEKVVLPPFKPRRTDDEVVKECPWASTGKPKNRERVVITSLELKPEIMEQRNLALQEKYRKIQENEVRFEEQQMTDAEYAIVAFGSAARLSEKAIEVAREQGIKVGLFRPITLFPFPTTQIAELAKTKKGILVVEINAGQMVQDVRLAVNGAIPVEQFGRLGGIVPEPEEIVQALKDKLF
;
A
#
# COMPACT_ATOMS: atom_id res chain seq x y z
N MET A 1 7.35 -27.52 10.33
CA MET A 1 8.24 -27.14 9.22
C MET A 1 9.15 -26.06 9.74
N GLU A 2 10.45 -26.16 9.54
CA GLU A 2 11.39 -25.08 9.87
C GLU A 2 11.02 -23.83 9.06
N LYS A 3 11.10 -22.67 9.71
CA LYS A 3 10.85 -21.38 9.03
C LYS A 3 12.04 -21.11 8.10
N GLU A 4 11.77 -20.95 6.83
CA GLU A 4 12.78 -20.56 5.85
C GLU A 4 13.10 -19.08 6.02
N VAL A 5 14.35 -18.78 6.41
CA VAL A 5 14.85 -17.41 6.65
C VAL A 5 15.89 -17.09 5.60
N VAL A 6 15.67 -16.02 4.84
CA VAL A 6 16.55 -15.61 3.75
C VAL A 6 16.91 -14.12 3.91
N LEU A 7 18.16 -13.76 3.65
CA LEU A 7 18.59 -12.37 3.56
C LEU A 7 18.28 -11.85 2.16
N MET A 8 17.43 -10.82 2.05
CA MET A 8 16.99 -10.30 0.75
C MET A 8 16.60 -8.83 0.82
N LYS A 9 16.50 -8.18 -0.35
CA LYS A 9 15.95 -6.83 -0.48
C LYS A 9 14.42 -6.84 -0.35
N GLY A 10 13.84 -5.66 -0.03
CA GLY A 10 12.39 -5.49 0.02
C GLY A 10 11.70 -5.80 -1.31
N ASN A 11 12.28 -5.39 -2.44
CA ASN A 11 11.74 -5.70 -3.76
C ASN A 11 11.78 -7.21 -4.06
N GLU A 12 12.85 -7.91 -3.68
CA GLU A 12 12.96 -9.37 -3.82
C GLU A 12 11.92 -10.09 -2.94
N ALA A 13 11.69 -9.57 -1.73
CA ALA A 13 10.70 -10.11 -0.81
C ALA A 13 9.26 -10.07 -1.38
N ILE A 14 8.89 -9.01 -2.11
CA ILE A 14 7.63 -8.92 -2.86
C ILE A 14 7.52 -10.07 -3.87
N ALA A 15 8.57 -10.31 -4.66
CA ALA A 15 8.58 -11.36 -5.69
C ALA A 15 8.42 -12.77 -5.08
N HIS A 16 9.19 -13.07 -4.04
CA HIS A 16 9.09 -14.34 -3.31
C HIS A 16 7.70 -14.53 -2.68
N ALA A 17 7.16 -13.50 -2.05
CA ALA A 17 5.82 -13.55 -1.45
C ALA A 17 4.73 -13.75 -2.50
N ALA A 18 4.81 -13.10 -3.65
CA ALA A 18 3.86 -13.28 -4.75
C ALA A 18 3.78 -14.74 -5.21
N ILE A 19 4.94 -15.39 -5.41
CA ILE A 19 4.99 -16.81 -5.78
C ILE A 19 4.35 -17.67 -4.69
N ARG A 20 4.65 -17.40 -3.41
CA ARG A 20 4.23 -18.20 -2.27
C ARG A 20 2.77 -18.02 -1.87
N CYS A 21 2.17 -16.85 -2.13
CA CYS A 21 0.77 -16.61 -1.79
C CYS A 21 -0.23 -17.14 -2.84
N GLY A 22 0.25 -17.85 -3.87
CA GLY A 22 -0.62 -18.40 -4.92
C GLY A 22 -1.09 -17.36 -5.92
N CYS A 23 -0.25 -16.36 -6.22
CA CYS A 23 -0.49 -15.40 -7.29
C CYS A 23 -0.56 -16.10 -8.65
N ASP A 24 -1.53 -15.73 -9.48
CA ASP A 24 -1.73 -16.31 -10.81
C ASP A 24 -0.92 -15.59 -11.89
N GLY A 25 -0.71 -14.27 -11.72
CA GLY A 25 0.01 -13.49 -12.70
C GLY A 25 0.58 -12.18 -12.19
N TYR A 26 1.80 -11.90 -12.61
CA TYR A 26 2.46 -10.62 -12.48
C TYR A 26 2.63 -9.99 -13.86
N PHE A 27 2.20 -8.75 -13.99
CA PHE A 27 2.28 -7.97 -15.23
C PHE A 27 2.98 -6.65 -14.91
N GLY A 28 4.21 -6.45 -15.38
CA GLY A 28 5.00 -5.30 -14.98
C GLY A 28 5.82 -4.69 -16.10
N TYR A 29 6.27 -3.47 -15.86
CA TYR A 29 7.24 -2.75 -16.67
C TYR A 29 8.39 -2.29 -15.79
N PRO A 30 9.66 -2.51 -16.16
CA PRO A 30 10.81 -2.19 -15.31
C PRO A 30 10.96 -0.67 -15.14
N ILE A 31 11.05 -0.25 -13.88
CA ILE A 31 11.29 1.15 -13.51
C ILE A 31 12.03 1.19 -12.16
N THR A 32 13.07 2.03 -12.06
CA THR A 32 13.79 2.26 -10.80
C THR A 32 12.91 3.01 -9.79
N PRO A 33 12.86 2.62 -8.49
CA PRO A 33 13.76 1.68 -7.81
C PRO A 33 13.15 0.27 -7.57
N GLN A 34 12.23 -0.24 -8.40
CA GLN A 34 11.54 -1.52 -8.15
C GLN A 34 11.86 -2.63 -9.18
N SER A 35 12.83 -2.44 -10.07
CA SER A 35 13.14 -3.40 -11.15
C SER A 35 13.46 -4.80 -10.63
N GLU A 36 14.00 -4.93 -9.42
CA GLU A 36 14.32 -6.23 -8.81
C GLU A 36 13.08 -7.11 -8.63
N VAL A 37 11.86 -6.58 -8.58
CA VAL A 37 10.64 -7.41 -8.49
C VAL A 37 10.52 -8.29 -9.73
N ILE A 38 10.56 -7.70 -10.92
CA ILE A 38 10.43 -8.45 -12.17
C ILE A 38 11.69 -9.29 -12.46
N GLU A 39 12.88 -8.78 -12.12
CA GLU A 39 14.14 -9.49 -12.27
C GLU A 39 14.15 -10.78 -11.43
N THR A 40 13.81 -10.70 -10.15
CA THR A 40 13.70 -11.85 -9.25
C THR A 40 12.66 -12.86 -9.75
N LEU A 41 11.50 -12.40 -10.21
CA LEU A 41 10.49 -13.28 -10.81
C LEU A 41 11.00 -13.98 -12.07
N ALA A 42 11.79 -13.27 -12.90
CA ALA A 42 12.38 -13.87 -14.10
C ALA A 42 13.45 -14.92 -13.76
N GLU A 43 14.25 -14.68 -12.72
CA GLU A 43 15.26 -15.65 -12.24
C GLU A 43 14.62 -16.89 -11.61
N LEU A 44 13.58 -16.73 -10.80
CA LEU A 44 12.90 -17.83 -10.09
C LEU A 44 11.98 -18.65 -10.99
N LYS A 45 11.62 -18.16 -12.19
CA LYS A 45 10.80 -18.82 -13.21
C LYS A 45 9.55 -19.50 -12.65
N PRO A 46 8.67 -18.76 -11.96
CA PRO A 46 7.51 -19.36 -11.29
C PRO A 46 6.52 -20.03 -12.27
N TRP A 47 6.58 -19.76 -13.56
CA TRP A 47 5.80 -20.47 -14.58
C TRP A 47 6.21 -21.93 -14.74
N GLU A 48 7.46 -22.29 -14.39
CA GLU A 48 7.95 -23.68 -14.40
C GLU A 48 7.60 -24.44 -13.11
N THR A 49 7.37 -23.75 -12.00
CA THR A 49 7.19 -24.33 -10.67
C THR A 49 5.74 -24.29 -10.17
N THR A 50 5.19 -23.08 -10.05
CA THR A 50 3.82 -22.85 -9.54
C THR A 50 2.82 -22.60 -10.65
N GLY A 51 3.28 -22.37 -11.90
CA GLY A 51 2.45 -21.97 -13.04
C GLY A 51 2.01 -20.49 -13.02
N MET A 52 2.57 -19.67 -12.11
CA MET A 52 2.34 -18.23 -12.11
C MET A 52 2.92 -17.61 -13.39
N GLN A 53 2.13 -16.82 -14.09
CA GLN A 53 2.57 -16.15 -15.31
C GLN A 53 3.30 -14.84 -14.96
N VAL A 54 4.41 -14.58 -15.64
CA VAL A 54 5.18 -13.35 -15.52
C VAL A 54 5.33 -12.73 -16.91
N VAL A 55 4.81 -11.52 -17.07
CA VAL A 55 4.83 -10.84 -18.38
C VAL A 55 5.39 -9.44 -18.20
N GLN A 56 6.45 -9.13 -18.94
CA GLN A 56 6.88 -7.76 -19.13
C GLN A 56 6.00 -7.11 -20.19
N ALA A 57 5.19 -6.15 -19.76
CA ALA A 57 4.33 -5.36 -20.66
C ALA A 57 5.14 -4.31 -21.40
N GLU A 58 4.54 -3.68 -22.40
CA GLU A 58 5.19 -2.60 -23.15
C GLU A 58 5.18 -1.25 -22.41
N SER A 59 4.31 -1.11 -21.38
CA SER A 59 4.15 0.09 -20.55
C SER A 59 3.42 -0.23 -19.27
N GLU A 60 3.44 0.69 -18.32
CA GLU A 60 2.66 0.61 -17.08
C GLU A 60 1.16 0.62 -17.36
N LEU A 61 0.72 1.36 -18.38
CA LEU A 61 -0.68 1.36 -18.79
C LEU A 61 -1.12 -0.04 -19.26
N ALA A 62 -0.32 -0.71 -20.08
CA ALA A 62 -0.59 -2.08 -20.49
C ALA A 62 -0.58 -3.04 -19.31
N SER A 63 0.36 -2.87 -18.36
CA SER A 63 0.46 -3.68 -17.14
C SER A 63 -0.82 -3.67 -16.33
N ILE A 64 -1.37 -2.48 -16.03
CA ILE A 64 -2.58 -2.38 -15.20
C ILE A 64 -3.82 -2.94 -15.92
N TYR A 65 -3.91 -2.83 -17.25
CA TYR A 65 -5.01 -3.45 -18.00
C TYR A 65 -4.89 -4.97 -18.09
N MET A 66 -3.67 -5.53 -18.11
CA MET A 66 -3.47 -6.97 -17.95
C MET A 66 -3.90 -7.44 -16.56
N VAL A 67 -3.58 -6.69 -15.49
CA VAL A 67 -4.08 -6.98 -14.13
C VAL A 67 -5.60 -6.92 -14.11
N TYR A 68 -6.21 -5.88 -14.68
CA TYR A 68 -7.67 -5.73 -14.75
C TYR A 68 -8.33 -6.93 -15.44
N GLY A 69 -7.80 -7.35 -16.59
CA GLY A 69 -8.32 -8.50 -17.35
C GLY A 69 -8.20 -9.82 -16.58
N ALA A 70 -7.03 -10.12 -16.05
CA ALA A 70 -6.77 -11.35 -15.29
C ALA A 70 -7.59 -11.40 -13.98
N ALA A 71 -7.63 -10.30 -13.24
CA ALA A 71 -8.42 -10.18 -12.02
C ALA A 71 -9.93 -10.22 -12.29
N GLY A 72 -10.40 -9.64 -13.41
CA GLY A 72 -11.77 -9.77 -13.89
C GLY A 72 -12.19 -11.21 -14.17
N ALA A 73 -11.24 -12.08 -14.51
CA ALA A 73 -11.42 -13.53 -14.61
C ALA A 73 -11.29 -14.27 -13.26
N GLY A 74 -11.22 -13.56 -12.13
CA GLY A 74 -11.13 -14.11 -10.79
C GLY A 74 -9.72 -14.58 -10.38
N LYS A 75 -8.70 -14.26 -11.18
CA LYS A 75 -7.32 -14.64 -10.89
C LYS A 75 -6.65 -13.64 -9.93
N ARG A 76 -5.74 -14.12 -9.07
CA ARG A 76 -4.87 -13.26 -8.26
C ARG A 76 -3.81 -12.65 -9.17
N ALA A 77 -3.98 -11.39 -9.52
CA ALA A 77 -3.10 -10.67 -10.42
C ALA A 77 -2.54 -9.41 -9.76
N MET A 78 -1.27 -9.11 -10.06
CA MET A 78 -0.58 -7.96 -9.52
C MET A 78 0.35 -7.29 -10.52
N THR A 79 0.71 -6.05 -10.19
CA THR A 79 1.77 -5.28 -10.84
C THR A 79 2.61 -4.55 -9.80
N SER A 80 3.80 -4.14 -10.17
CA SER A 80 4.61 -3.19 -9.42
C SER A 80 5.14 -2.09 -10.32
N SER A 81 5.28 -0.90 -9.76
CA SER A 81 5.87 0.26 -10.45
C SER A 81 6.43 1.26 -9.44
N SER A 82 6.82 2.42 -9.91
CA SER A 82 7.24 3.57 -9.13
C SER A 82 6.44 4.79 -9.56
N SER A 83 6.37 5.79 -8.72
CA SER A 83 5.61 7.04 -8.83
C SER A 83 5.13 7.47 -10.21
N PRO A 84 5.99 7.75 -11.24
CA PRO A 84 5.50 8.16 -12.55
C PRO A 84 4.78 7.04 -13.30
N GLY A 85 5.19 5.76 -13.11
CA GLY A 85 4.49 4.63 -13.71
C GLY A 85 3.12 4.39 -13.07
N VAL A 86 3.01 4.56 -11.74
CA VAL A 86 1.71 4.50 -11.05
C VAL A 86 0.79 5.65 -11.48
N ALA A 87 1.35 6.83 -11.81
CA ALA A 87 0.58 7.93 -12.38
C ALA A 87 -0.07 7.53 -13.73
N LEU A 88 0.64 6.78 -14.59
CA LEU A 88 0.08 6.22 -15.83
C LEU A 88 -1.00 5.16 -15.58
N MET A 89 -0.94 4.43 -14.48
CA MET A 89 -1.89 3.37 -14.14
C MET A 89 -3.24 3.89 -13.62
N GLN A 90 -3.38 5.18 -13.30
CA GLN A 90 -4.55 5.69 -12.57
C GLN A 90 -5.87 5.46 -13.29
N GLU A 91 -5.92 5.50 -14.60
CA GLU A 91 -7.12 5.18 -15.38
C GLU A 91 -7.53 3.71 -15.15
N GLY A 92 -6.59 2.76 -15.28
CA GLY A 92 -6.88 1.35 -15.03
C GLY A 92 -7.30 1.07 -13.59
N ILE A 93 -6.68 1.73 -12.61
CA ILE A 93 -7.02 1.59 -11.19
C ILE A 93 -8.45 2.07 -10.92
N THR A 94 -8.86 3.23 -11.47
CA THR A 94 -10.25 3.70 -11.31
C THR A 94 -11.25 2.78 -12.00
N TYR A 95 -10.90 2.20 -13.16
CA TYR A 95 -11.75 1.21 -13.84
C TYR A 95 -11.89 -0.07 -13.00
N MET A 96 -10.82 -0.56 -12.38
CA MET A 96 -10.88 -1.70 -11.46
C MET A 96 -11.79 -1.41 -10.26
N ALA A 97 -11.67 -0.22 -9.66
CA ALA A 97 -12.51 0.18 -8.53
C ALA A 97 -13.99 0.29 -8.94
N GLY A 98 -14.30 0.93 -10.07
CA GLY A 98 -15.65 1.10 -10.57
C GLY A 98 -16.32 -0.21 -11.03
N ALA A 99 -15.53 -1.17 -11.53
CA ALA A 99 -16.00 -2.50 -11.91
C ALA A 99 -15.95 -3.51 -10.75
N GLU A 100 -15.51 -3.09 -9.58
CA GLU A 100 -15.30 -3.93 -8.38
C GLU A 100 -14.43 -5.16 -8.67
N VAL A 101 -13.28 -4.94 -9.30
CA VAL A 101 -12.30 -5.99 -9.64
C VAL A 101 -11.12 -5.90 -8.67
N PRO A 102 -10.80 -7.00 -7.96
CA PRO A 102 -9.65 -7.05 -7.06
C PRO A 102 -8.34 -7.11 -7.85
N GLY A 103 -7.30 -6.52 -7.30
CA GLY A 103 -5.94 -6.61 -7.84
C GLY A 103 -4.96 -5.92 -6.90
N VAL A 104 -3.69 -6.28 -6.98
CA VAL A 104 -2.66 -5.73 -6.11
C VAL A 104 -1.70 -4.88 -6.93
N ILE A 105 -1.47 -3.67 -6.47
CA ILE A 105 -0.50 -2.73 -7.03
C ILE A 105 0.59 -2.48 -5.99
N VAL A 106 1.86 -2.59 -6.36
CA VAL A 106 2.97 -2.19 -5.51
C VAL A 106 3.55 -0.89 -6.06
N ASN A 107 3.55 0.15 -5.24
CA ASN A 107 4.22 1.41 -5.56
C ASN A 107 5.47 1.55 -4.67
N VAL A 108 6.66 1.44 -5.28
CA VAL A 108 7.93 1.78 -4.62
C VAL A 108 8.25 3.22 -4.97
N GLN A 109 7.84 4.13 -4.10
CA GLN A 109 7.85 5.57 -4.35
C GLN A 109 9.26 6.13 -4.55
N ARG A 110 9.37 7.10 -5.44
CA ARG A 110 10.56 7.92 -5.67
C ARG A 110 10.23 9.40 -5.74
N GLY A 111 11.24 10.26 -5.61
CA GLY A 111 11.05 11.70 -5.57
C GLY A 111 10.57 12.29 -6.90
N GLY A 112 9.44 12.99 -6.85
CA GLY A 112 8.85 13.79 -7.90
C GLY A 112 8.99 15.30 -7.63
N PRO A 113 8.22 16.13 -8.35
CA PRO A 113 7.25 15.81 -9.40
C PRO A 113 7.85 15.45 -10.75
N GLY A 114 7.01 14.92 -11.64
CA GLY A 114 7.38 14.51 -12.98
C GLY A 114 8.30 13.29 -12.98
N LEU A 115 9.31 13.25 -13.84
CA LEU A 115 10.29 12.15 -13.88
C LEU A 115 11.11 12.10 -12.58
N GLY A 116 11.37 13.25 -11.98
CA GLY A 116 11.97 13.43 -10.66
C GLY A 116 13.36 12.81 -10.52
N THR A 117 13.57 12.16 -9.39
CA THR A 117 14.80 11.43 -9.05
C THR A 117 14.47 9.96 -8.74
N ILE A 118 15.51 9.10 -8.79
CA ILE A 118 15.38 7.69 -8.38
C ILE A 118 15.45 7.50 -6.85
N GLN A 119 15.72 8.56 -6.10
CA GLN A 119 15.82 8.55 -4.66
C GLN A 119 14.46 8.39 -3.97
N PRO A 120 14.40 7.85 -2.74
CA PRO A 120 13.15 7.54 -2.06
C PRO A 120 12.32 8.79 -1.74
N SER A 121 11.00 8.61 -1.70
CA SER A 121 10.05 9.66 -1.33
C SER A 121 8.76 9.04 -0.79
N GLN A 122 7.94 9.83 -0.14
CA GLN A 122 6.57 9.50 0.25
C GLN A 122 5.56 10.48 -0.37
N GLY A 123 5.90 11.00 -1.56
CA GLY A 123 5.12 12.03 -2.26
C GLY A 123 3.81 11.56 -2.88
N ASP A 124 3.55 10.25 -2.95
CA ASP A 124 2.35 9.69 -3.57
C ASP A 124 1.24 9.38 -2.56
N TYR A 125 1.37 9.80 -1.31
CA TYR A 125 0.36 9.54 -0.27
C TYR A 125 -1.04 9.99 -0.70
N ASN A 126 -1.19 11.24 -1.16
CA ASN A 126 -2.48 11.76 -1.61
C ASN A 126 -3.00 11.01 -2.85
N GLN A 127 -2.14 10.69 -3.81
CA GLN A 127 -2.51 9.90 -4.99
C GLN A 127 -3.07 8.53 -4.58
N ALA A 128 -2.43 7.84 -3.64
CA ALA A 128 -2.84 6.52 -3.18
C ALA A 128 -4.13 6.55 -2.34
N THR A 129 -4.28 7.54 -1.44
CA THR A 129 -5.36 7.55 -0.44
C THR A 129 -6.60 8.32 -0.86
N ARG A 130 -6.44 9.34 -1.75
CA ARG A 130 -7.54 10.19 -2.21
C ARG A 130 -8.05 9.83 -3.60
N GLY A 131 -7.40 8.88 -4.29
CA GLY A 131 -7.69 8.51 -5.66
C GLY A 131 -7.00 9.42 -6.67
N GLY A 132 -6.12 8.85 -7.50
CA GLY A 132 -5.39 9.57 -8.54
C GLY A 132 -6.10 9.60 -9.90
N GLY A 133 -7.15 8.77 -10.08
CA GLY A 133 -8.02 8.75 -11.26
C GLY A 133 -9.27 9.63 -11.08
N ASN A 134 -10.35 9.26 -11.76
CA ASN A 134 -11.62 9.98 -11.71
C ASN A 134 -12.66 9.23 -10.85
N GLY A 135 -13.59 10.01 -10.27
CA GLY A 135 -14.72 9.51 -9.48
C GLY A 135 -14.41 9.33 -7.99
N ASP A 136 -15.44 8.96 -7.24
CA ASP A 136 -15.40 8.87 -5.77
C ASP A 136 -14.99 7.48 -5.30
N TYR A 137 -13.82 6.99 -5.73
CA TYR A 137 -13.32 5.68 -5.36
C TYR A 137 -12.20 5.74 -4.31
N LYS A 138 -11.94 4.60 -3.68
CA LYS A 138 -10.84 4.38 -2.75
C LYS A 138 -10.08 3.10 -3.08
N VAL A 139 -8.78 3.11 -2.81
CA VAL A 139 -7.90 1.95 -2.86
C VAL A 139 -7.53 1.59 -1.41
N ILE A 140 -7.49 0.29 -1.07
CA ILE A 140 -6.95 -0.14 0.23
C ILE A 140 -5.43 0.05 0.17
N VAL A 141 -4.84 0.80 1.11
CA VAL A 141 -3.42 1.16 1.07
C VAL A 141 -2.72 0.68 2.32
N LEU A 142 -1.70 -0.16 2.14
CA LEU A 142 -0.83 -0.72 3.17
C LEU A 142 0.57 -0.10 3.05
N ALA A 143 1.15 0.37 4.15
CA ALA A 143 2.47 0.99 4.18
C ALA A 143 3.46 0.17 5.00
N PRO A 144 4.31 -0.66 4.37
CA PRO A 144 5.33 -1.44 5.06
C PRO A 144 6.45 -0.55 5.60
N SER A 145 7.01 -0.88 6.77
CA SER A 145 8.17 -0.24 7.37
C SER A 145 9.40 -1.16 7.47
N SER A 146 9.27 -2.41 7.02
CA SER A 146 10.34 -3.40 7.02
C SER A 146 10.29 -4.31 5.79
N VAL A 147 11.39 -5.02 5.52
CA VAL A 147 11.44 -6.01 4.45
C VAL A 147 10.52 -7.20 4.73
N GLN A 148 10.34 -7.55 6.02
CA GLN A 148 9.37 -8.58 6.40
C GLN A 148 7.95 -8.16 6.01
N GLU A 149 7.55 -6.93 6.29
CA GLU A 149 6.22 -6.42 5.92
C GLU A 149 6.04 -6.29 4.40
N MET A 150 7.12 -6.05 3.63
CA MET A 150 7.04 -6.14 2.17
C MET A 150 6.57 -7.52 1.71
N ALA A 151 7.04 -8.59 2.34
CA ALA A 151 6.57 -9.95 2.05
C ALA A 151 5.15 -10.22 2.58
N ASP A 152 4.90 -9.89 3.84
CA ASP A 152 3.64 -10.24 4.52
C ASP A 152 2.44 -9.51 3.91
N PHE A 153 2.64 -8.28 3.45
CA PHE A 153 1.55 -7.47 2.89
C PHE A 153 1.12 -7.89 1.48
N VAL A 154 1.89 -8.71 0.77
CA VAL A 154 1.46 -9.23 -0.54
C VAL A 154 0.22 -10.12 -0.38
N ASP A 155 0.27 -11.09 0.53
CA ASP A 155 -0.87 -11.98 0.78
C ASP A 155 -2.04 -11.21 1.42
N LEU A 156 -1.75 -10.36 2.40
CA LEU A 156 -2.76 -9.50 3.03
C LEU A 156 -3.46 -8.59 2.01
N ALA A 157 -2.72 -8.00 1.07
CA ALA A 157 -3.30 -7.16 0.02
C ALA A 157 -4.24 -7.96 -0.89
N PHE A 158 -3.86 -9.19 -1.27
CA PHE A 158 -4.75 -10.07 -2.01
C PHE A 158 -6.00 -10.47 -1.21
N GLU A 159 -5.84 -10.82 0.07
CA GLU A 159 -6.97 -11.15 0.94
C GLU A 159 -7.97 -9.99 1.04
N LEU A 160 -7.49 -8.79 1.30
CA LEU A 160 -8.33 -7.58 1.40
C LEU A 160 -8.95 -7.22 0.04
N ALA A 161 -8.16 -7.30 -1.05
CA ALA A 161 -8.67 -7.01 -2.38
C ALA A 161 -9.82 -7.92 -2.77
N PHE A 162 -9.69 -9.23 -2.55
CA PHE A 162 -10.74 -10.21 -2.87
C PHE A 162 -11.93 -10.13 -1.92
N LYS A 163 -11.70 -9.94 -0.61
CA LYS A 163 -12.75 -9.77 0.41
C LYS A 163 -13.70 -8.64 0.07
N TYR A 164 -13.17 -7.51 -0.40
CA TYR A 164 -13.95 -6.31 -0.68
C TYR A 164 -14.18 -6.07 -2.18
N ARG A 165 -13.65 -6.93 -3.05
CA ARG A 165 -13.67 -6.70 -4.50
C ARG A 165 -13.22 -5.28 -4.84
N ASN A 166 -12.01 -4.95 -4.43
CA ASN A 166 -11.43 -3.61 -4.52
C ASN A 166 -9.93 -3.69 -4.81
N PRO A 167 -9.36 -2.80 -5.60
CA PRO A 167 -7.90 -2.74 -5.71
C PRO A 167 -7.26 -2.45 -4.36
N ALA A 168 -6.11 -3.09 -4.09
CA ALA A 168 -5.28 -2.84 -2.94
C ALA A 168 -3.87 -2.42 -3.37
N MET A 169 -3.25 -1.52 -2.63
CA MET A 169 -1.91 -1.00 -2.91
C MET A 169 -0.98 -1.23 -1.73
N ILE A 170 0.22 -1.72 -2.01
CA ILE A 170 1.35 -1.68 -1.10
C ILE A 170 2.14 -0.41 -1.45
N LEU A 171 2.11 0.57 -0.57
CA LEU A 171 2.76 1.86 -0.74
C LEU A 171 4.07 1.88 0.03
N SER A 172 5.13 1.45 -0.62
CA SER A 172 6.51 1.44 -0.13
C SER A 172 7.31 2.61 -0.71
N ASP A 173 8.58 2.65 -0.46
CA ASP A 173 9.52 3.61 -1.03
C ASP A 173 10.89 2.98 -1.29
N GLY A 174 11.78 3.72 -1.94
CA GLY A 174 13.10 3.25 -2.32
C GLY A 174 14.00 2.85 -1.15
N VAL A 175 13.77 3.34 0.09
CA VAL A 175 14.52 2.89 1.28
C VAL A 175 14.17 1.44 1.57
N ILE A 176 12.88 1.17 1.82
CA ILE A 176 12.42 -0.18 2.19
C ILE A 176 12.62 -1.17 1.02
N GLY A 177 12.39 -0.71 -0.23
CA GLY A 177 12.58 -1.56 -1.41
C GLY A 177 14.01 -2.05 -1.62
N GLN A 178 15.01 -1.24 -1.29
CA GLN A 178 16.43 -1.53 -1.53
C GLN A 178 17.19 -2.04 -0.29
N MET A 179 16.65 -1.85 0.91
CA MET A 179 17.32 -2.34 2.12
C MET A 179 17.27 -3.86 2.21
N MET A 180 18.29 -4.45 2.83
CA MET A 180 18.38 -5.89 3.03
C MET A 180 18.13 -6.27 4.48
N GLU A 181 17.24 -7.22 4.70
CA GLU A 181 16.95 -7.80 6.02
C GLU A 181 16.75 -9.32 5.93
N LYS A 182 16.81 -9.99 7.08
CA LYS A 182 16.38 -11.39 7.18
C LYS A 182 14.88 -11.46 7.14
N VAL A 183 14.35 -12.20 6.18
CA VAL A 183 12.92 -12.39 5.96
C VAL A 183 12.55 -13.83 6.24
N VAL A 184 11.53 -14.03 7.06
CA VAL A 184 10.86 -15.32 7.22
C VAL A 184 9.87 -15.43 6.07
N LEU A 185 10.17 -16.29 5.09
CA LEU A 185 9.30 -16.46 3.95
C LEU A 185 7.96 -17.11 4.35
N PRO A 186 6.82 -16.61 3.81
CA PRO A 186 5.53 -17.23 4.08
C PRO A 186 5.46 -18.65 3.53
N PRO A 187 4.62 -19.54 4.10
CA PRO A 187 4.41 -20.87 3.58
C PRO A 187 3.80 -20.81 2.17
N PHE A 188 4.10 -21.82 1.34
CA PHE A 188 3.47 -21.92 0.03
C PHE A 188 1.97 -22.17 0.14
N LYS A 189 1.20 -21.32 -0.55
CA LYS A 189 -0.22 -21.54 -0.86
C LYS A 189 -0.33 -21.94 -2.33
N PRO A 190 -0.98 -23.05 -2.67
CA PRO A 190 -1.17 -23.42 -4.07
C PRO A 190 -2.04 -22.36 -4.78
N ARG A 191 -1.85 -22.20 -6.08
CA ARG A 191 -2.79 -21.44 -6.90
C ARG A 191 -4.15 -22.14 -6.90
N ARG A 192 -5.21 -21.33 -6.92
CA ARG A 192 -6.57 -21.85 -7.03
C ARG A 192 -6.78 -22.52 -8.40
N THR A 193 -7.44 -23.66 -8.40
CA THR A 193 -7.91 -24.30 -9.62
C THR A 193 -9.02 -23.48 -10.27
N ASP A 194 -9.32 -23.72 -11.53
CA ASP A 194 -10.41 -23.02 -12.22
C ASP A 194 -11.77 -23.27 -11.58
N ASP A 195 -12.01 -24.48 -11.07
CA ASP A 195 -13.23 -24.84 -10.35
C ASP A 195 -13.37 -24.08 -9.03
N GLU A 196 -12.27 -23.91 -8.27
CA GLU A 196 -12.24 -23.10 -7.06
C GLU A 196 -12.50 -21.64 -7.39
N VAL A 197 -11.89 -21.08 -8.44
CA VAL A 197 -12.15 -19.70 -8.89
C VAL A 197 -13.62 -19.51 -9.26
N VAL A 198 -14.24 -20.43 -10.00
CA VAL A 198 -15.66 -20.37 -10.35
C VAL A 198 -16.55 -20.37 -9.11
N LYS A 199 -16.20 -21.16 -8.09
CA LYS A 199 -16.94 -21.29 -6.83
C LYS A 199 -16.78 -20.06 -5.94
N GLU A 200 -15.55 -19.58 -5.77
CA GLU A 200 -15.19 -18.48 -4.84
C GLU A 200 -15.46 -17.10 -5.44
N CYS A 201 -15.38 -16.99 -6.77
CA CYS A 201 -15.55 -15.74 -7.50
C CYS A 201 -16.76 -15.79 -8.47
N PRO A 202 -17.98 -15.93 -7.97
CA PRO A 202 -19.17 -16.02 -8.84
C PRO A 202 -19.40 -14.77 -9.71
N TRP A 203 -18.79 -13.65 -9.33
CA TRP A 203 -18.79 -12.39 -10.05
C TRP A 203 -17.78 -12.35 -11.21
N ALA A 204 -16.82 -13.29 -11.28
CA ALA A 204 -15.75 -13.26 -12.26
C ALA A 204 -16.18 -13.76 -13.64
N SER A 205 -15.56 -13.23 -14.70
CA SER A 205 -15.79 -13.62 -16.08
C SER A 205 -15.02 -14.90 -16.42
N THR A 206 -15.50 -16.07 -15.95
CA THR A 206 -14.86 -17.38 -16.11
C THR A 206 -15.51 -18.24 -17.22
N GLY A 207 -16.17 -17.63 -18.19
CA GLY A 207 -16.97 -18.31 -19.20
C GLY A 207 -18.43 -18.50 -18.79
N LYS A 208 -19.25 -19.07 -19.68
CA LYS A 208 -20.66 -19.32 -19.45
C LYS A 208 -20.95 -20.83 -19.43
N PRO A 209 -20.83 -21.52 -18.30
CA PRO A 209 -21.32 -22.89 -18.18
C PRO A 209 -22.85 -22.92 -18.31
N LYS A 210 -23.41 -24.09 -18.63
CA LYS A 210 -24.86 -24.26 -18.94
C LYS A 210 -25.81 -23.72 -17.88
N ASN A 211 -25.40 -23.67 -16.62
CA ASN A 211 -26.23 -23.32 -15.46
C ASN A 211 -25.88 -21.96 -14.83
N ARG A 212 -25.19 -21.08 -15.55
CA ARG A 212 -24.78 -19.79 -15.03
C ARG A 212 -25.22 -18.66 -15.97
N GLU A 213 -25.71 -17.58 -15.39
CA GLU A 213 -25.97 -16.35 -16.15
C GLU A 213 -24.70 -15.71 -16.68
N ARG A 214 -24.82 -14.89 -17.70
CA ARG A 214 -23.69 -14.13 -18.25
C ARG A 214 -23.21 -13.10 -17.22
N VAL A 215 -21.92 -13.15 -16.89
CA VAL A 215 -21.25 -12.12 -16.09
C VAL A 215 -20.63 -11.09 -17.05
N VAL A 216 -20.82 -9.82 -16.73
CA VAL A 216 -20.22 -8.68 -17.44
C VAL A 216 -19.44 -7.85 -16.43
N ILE A 217 -18.14 -7.71 -16.68
CA ILE A 217 -17.25 -6.83 -15.92
C ILE A 217 -17.14 -5.51 -16.66
N THR A 218 -17.68 -4.45 -16.08
CA THR A 218 -17.67 -3.11 -16.69
C THR A 218 -17.84 -2.03 -15.63
N SER A 219 -17.14 -0.91 -15.80
CA SER A 219 -17.37 0.32 -15.05
C SER A 219 -18.31 1.29 -15.79
N LEU A 220 -18.66 0.99 -17.05
CA LEU A 220 -19.57 1.83 -17.83
C LEU A 220 -21.02 1.66 -17.36
N GLU A 221 -21.69 2.78 -17.10
CA GLU A 221 -23.12 2.87 -16.88
C GLU A 221 -23.65 4.16 -17.52
N LEU A 222 -24.60 4.01 -18.43
CA LEU A 222 -25.13 5.15 -19.20
C LEU A 222 -26.31 5.83 -18.52
N LYS A 223 -26.96 5.17 -17.55
CA LYS A 223 -28.10 5.71 -16.79
C LYS A 223 -27.59 6.33 -15.49
N PRO A 224 -27.70 7.64 -15.30
CA PRO A 224 -27.16 8.33 -14.13
C PRO A 224 -27.77 7.82 -12.82
N GLU A 225 -29.05 7.42 -12.80
CA GLU A 225 -29.70 6.89 -11.61
C GLU A 225 -29.11 5.54 -11.16
N ILE A 226 -28.71 4.69 -12.13
CA ILE A 226 -28.04 3.41 -11.82
C ILE A 226 -26.60 3.68 -11.39
N MET A 227 -25.91 4.64 -12.02
CA MET A 227 -24.56 5.03 -11.63
C MET A 227 -24.52 5.60 -10.21
N GLU A 228 -25.51 6.42 -9.83
CA GLU A 228 -25.65 6.91 -8.45
C GLU A 228 -25.80 5.75 -7.46
N GLN A 229 -26.67 4.78 -7.74
CA GLN A 229 -26.85 3.60 -6.87
C GLN A 229 -25.55 2.79 -6.72
N ARG A 230 -24.79 2.61 -7.82
CA ARG A 230 -23.47 1.96 -7.75
C ARG A 230 -22.49 2.75 -6.88
N ASN A 231 -22.44 4.06 -7.03
CA ASN A 231 -21.57 4.91 -6.19
C ASN A 231 -21.99 4.85 -4.71
N LEU A 232 -23.27 4.87 -4.38
CA LEU A 232 -23.74 4.69 -3.00
C LEU A 232 -23.33 3.32 -2.43
N ALA A 233 -23.40 2.26 -3.21
CA ALA A 233 -22.94 0.93 -2.81
C ALA A 233 -21.41 0.90 -2.59
N LEU A 234 -20.61 1.60 -3.42
CA LEU A 234 -19.18 1.76 -3.23
C LEU A 234 -18.86 2.52 -1.94
N GLN A 235 -19.58 3.61 -1.64
CA GLN A 235 -19.38 4.36 -0.38
C GLN A 235 -19.71 3.50 0.84
N GLU A 236 -20.75 2.70 0.81
CA GLU A 236 -21.08 1.75 1.88
C GLU A 236 -19.98 0.67 2.05
N LYS A 237 -19.42 0.19 0.95
CA LYS A 237 -18.26 -0.72 0.98
C LYS A 237 -17.05 -0.05 1.66
N TYR A 238 -16.74 1.21 1.30
CA TYR A 238 -15.63 1.94 1.90
C TYR A 238 -15.84 2.22 3.38
N ARG A 239 -17.07 2.49 3.81
CA ARG A 239 -17.42 2.61 5.23
C ARG A 239 -17.13 1.31 6.00
N LYS A 240 -17.51 0.15 5.43
CA LYS A 240 -17.21 -1.16 6.02
C LYS A 240 -15.70 -1.43 6.09
N ILE A 241 -14.93 -1.02 5.08
CA ILE A 241 -13.46 -1.10 5.09
C ILE A 241 -12.91 -0.23 6.23
N GLN A 242 -13.39 1.00 6.38
CA GLN A 242 -12.97 1.91 7.45
C GLN A 242 -13.28 1.39 8.85
N GLU A 243 -14.38 0.68 9.02
CA GLU A 243 -14.77 0.09 10.31
C GLU A 243 -13.95 -1.15 10.69
N ASN A 244 -13.52 -1.94 9.70
CA ASN A 244 -13.01 -3.28 9.96
C ASN A 244 -11.52 -3.48 9.66
N GLU A 245 -10.89 -2.61 8.87
CA GLU A 245 -9.55 -2.88 8.33
C GLU A 245 -8.48 -1.86 8.75
N VAL A 246 -8.78 -1.00 9.69
CA VAL A 246 -7.77 -0.10 10.28
C VAL A 246 -6.68 -0.92 10.98
N ARG A 247 -5.43 -0.66 10.60
CA ARG A 247 -4.23 -1.24 11.22
C ARG A 247 -3.24 -0.14 11.58
N PHE A 248 -2.69 -0.24 12.77
CA PHE A 248 -1.67 0.69 13.27
C PHE A 248 -0.79 -0.01 14.30
N GLU A 249 0.30 0.63 14.65
CA GLU A 249 1.22 0.21 15.70
C GLU A 249 1.57 1.39 16.61
N GLU A 250 1.74 1.12 17.89
CA GLU A 250 2.21 2.10 18.87
C GLU A 250 3.49 1.59 19.53
N GLN A 251 4.50 2.46 19.59
CA GLN A 251 5.75 2.16 20.28
C GLN A 251 6.06 3.25 21.31
N GLN A 252 6.41 2.83 22.53
CA GLN A 252 6.77 3.71 23.64
C GLN A 252 5.72 4.81 23.97
N MET A 253 4.43 4.53 23.75
CA MET A 253 3.33 5.50 23.92
C MET A 253 2.83 5.63 25.35
N THR A 254 3.10 4.66 26.26
CA THR A 254 2.50 4.58 27.59
C THR A 254 2.82 5.79 28.48
N ASP A 255 4.08 6.25 28.46
CA ASP A 255 4.59 7.38 29.27
C ASP A 255 4.86 8.62 28.41
N ALA A 256 4.56 8.56 27.11
CA ALA A 256 4.85 9.63 26.17
C ALA A 256 3.95 10.85 26.40
N GLU A 257 4.56 12.02 26.46
CA GLU A 257 3.89 13.32 26.49
C GLU A 257 3.64 13.88 25.08
N TYR A 258 4.46 13.49 24.11
CA TYR A 258 4.37 13.85 22.70
C TYR A 258 4.29 12.58 21.84
N ALA A 259 3.74 12.71 20.65
CA ALA A 259 3.72 11.63 19.67
C ALA A 259 4.40 12.04 18.38
N ILE A 260 5.17 11.11 17.78
CA ILE A 260 5.51 11.18 16.37
C ILE A 260 4.49 10.30 15.62
N VAL A 261 3.91 10.84 14.54
CA VAL A 261 3.08 10.06 13.61
C VAL A 261 3.84 9.94 12.29
N ALA A 262 4.15 8.73 11.87
CA ALA A 262 4.91 8.47 10.66
C ALA A 262 4.55 7.10 10.05
N PHE A 263 4.74 6.92 8.75
CA PHE A 263 4.52 5.65 8.06
C PHE A 263 5.75 5.23 7.25
N GLY A 264 5.83 3.95 6.85
CA GLY A 264 6.88 3.45 5.98
C GLY A 264 8.29 3.72 6.51
N SER A 265 9.19 4.14 5.63
CA SER A 265 10.58 4.47 6.00
C SER A 265 10.69 5.63 7.00
N ALA A 266 9.80 6.63 6.93
CA ALA A 266 9.77 7.71 7.91
C ALA A 266 9.47 7.20 9.33
N ALA A 267 8.58 6.20 9.48
CA ALA A 267 8.33 5.55 10.77
C ALA A 267 9.58 4.85 11.30
N ARG A 268 10.27 4.09 10.44
CA ARG A 268 11.51 3.40 10.80
C ARG A 268 12.62 4.36 11.26
N LEU A 269 12.77 5.50 10.59
CA LEU A 269 13.72 6.54 11.02
C LEU A 269 13.29 7.17 12.33
N SER A 270 11.99 7.35 12.54
CA SER A 270 11.44 7.91 13.77
C SER A 270 11.67 7.01 14.99
N GLU A 271 11.76 5.69 14.83
CA GLU A 271 12.12 4.77 15.93
C GLU A 271 13.47 5.16 16.53
N LYS A 272 14.48 5.39 15.68
CA LYS A 272 15.81 5.83 16.16
C LYS A 272 15.78 7.25 16.73
N ALA A 273 15.02 8.15 16.12
CA ALA A 273 14.85 9.51 16.64
C ALA A 273 14.20 9.49 18.04
N ILE A 274 13.26 8.61 18.31
CA ILE A 274 12.63 8.44 19.63
C ILE A 274 13.64 7.96 20.67
N GLU A 275 14.50 7.00 20.34
CA GLU A 275 15.58 6.57 21.25
C GLU A 275 16.46 7.75 21.64
N VAL A 276 16.97 8.50 20.65
CA VAL A 276 17.83 9.69 20.86
C VAL A 276 17.09 10.78 21.66
N ALA A 277 15.81 11.03 21.39
CA ALA A 277 15.02 12.02 22.13
C ALA A 277 14.84 11.60 23.61
N ARG A 278 14.58 10.33 23.87
CA ARG A 278 14.40 9.80 25.22
C ARG A 278 15.68 9.82 26.03
N GLU A 279 16.84 9.58 25.41
CA GLU A 279 18.16 9.77 26.06
C GLU A 279 18.37 11.22 26.52
N GLN A 280 17.72 12.19 25.86
CA GLN A 280 17.71 13.61 26.21
C GLN A 280 16.57 13.99 27.17
N GLY A 281 15.83 13.02 27.71
CA GLY A 281 14.74 13.23 28.66
C GLY A 281 13.40 13.61 28.06
N ILE A 282 13.24 13.58 26.73
CA ILE A 282 12.00 13.89 26.02
C ILE A 282 11.12 12.64 25.95
N LYS A 283 9.96 12.69 26.60
CA LYS A 283 8.98 11.60 26.59
C LYS A 283 8.15 11.60 25.32
N VAL A 284 8.63 10.97 24.28
CA VAL A 284 7.96 10.84 22.99
C VAL A 284 7.78 9.37 22.60
N GLY A 285 6.70 9.06 21.89
CA GLY A 285 6.41 7.74 21.34
C GLY A 285 6.03 7.81 19.86
N LEU A 286 5.99 6.65 19.20
CA LEU A 286 5.59 6.51 17.81
C LEU A 286 4.17 5.97 17.69
N PHE A 287 3.36 6.61 16.84
CA PHE A 287 2.14 6.06 16.28
C PHE A 287 2.36 5.84 14.77
N ARG A 288 2.33 4.59 14.34
CA ARG A 288 2.55 4.20 12.94
C ARG A 288 1.26 3.71 12.29
N PRO A 289 0.61 4.48 11.42
CA PRO A 289 -0.39 3.93 10.52
C PRO A 289 0.21 2.82 9.64
N ILE A 290 -0.36 1.63 9.67
CA ILE A 290 -0.03 0.52 8.76
C ILE A 290 -0.96 0.62 7.55
N THR A 291 -2.26 0.89 7.77
CA THR A 291 -3.18 1.26 6.71
C THR A 291 -3.22 2.78 6.56
N LEU A 292 -3.05 3.26 5.33
CA LEU A 292 -3.23 4.69 4.99
C LEU A 292 -4.63 4.95 4.43
N PHE A 293 -5.25 3.95 3.83
CA PHE A 293 -6.69 3.83 3.69
C PHE A 293 -7.09 2.38 3.97
N PRO A 294 -7.93 2.16 4.99
CA PRO A 294 -8.54 3.14 5.89
C PRO A 294 -7.53 3.78 6.85
N PHE A 295 -7.66 5.08 7.09
CA PHE A 295 -6.79 5.82 7.99
C PHE A 295 -7.26 5.66 9.44
N PRO A 296 -6.38 5.53 10.45
CA PRO A 296 -6.72 5.34 11.87
C PRO A 296 -7.18 6.64 12.55
N THR A 297 -8.21 7.29 11.99
CA THR A 297 -8.70 8.59 12.42
C THR A 297 -9.12 8.61 13.89
N THR A 298 -9.86 7.59 14.33
CA THR A 298 -10.34 7.49 15.72
C THR A 298 -9.18 7.34 16.69
N GLN A 299 -8.21 6.51 16.36
CA GLN A 299 -7.04 6.24 17.22
C GLN A 299 -6.15 7.48 17.34
N ILE A 300 -5.96 8.21 16.24
CA ILE A 300 -5.21 9.48 16.28
C ILE A 300 -5.98 10.56 17.05
N ALA A 301 -7.31 10.61 16.96
CA ALA A 301 -8.11 11.50 17.79
C ALA A 301 -7.97 11.20 19.30
N GLU A 302 -7.80 9.92 19.69
CA GLU A 302 -7.56 9.56 21.09
C GLU A 302 -6.20 10.06 21.59
N LEU A 303 -5.17 10.17 20.75
CA LEU A 303 -3.88 10.76 21.12
C LEU A 303 -4.06 12.20 21.62
N ALA A 304 -4.96 12.96 21.02
CA ALA A 304 -5.22 14.35 21.40
C ALA A 304 -5.75 14.50 22.84
N LYS A 305 -6.29 13.43 23.43
CA LYS A 305 -6.77 13.45 24.82
C LYS A 305 -5.64 13.30 25.85
N THR A 306 -4.49 12.77 25.44
CA THR A 306 -3.41 12.39 26.38
C THR A 306 -2.06 13.01 26.05
N LYS A 307 -1.87 13.49 24.81
CA LYS A 307 -0.60 14.06 24.34
C LYS A 307 -0.66 15.58 24.34
N LYS A 308 0.50 16.22 24.52
CA LYS A 308 0.65 17.68 24.48
C LYS A 308 0.79 18.22 23.04
N GLY A 309 1.26 17.38 22.11
CA GLY A 309 1.46 17.73 20.70
C GLY A 309 1.87 16.52 19.87
N ILE A 310 1.71 16.66 18.54
CA ILE A 310 2.06 15.63 17.55
C ILE A 310 3.01 16.25 16.53
N LEU A 311 4.12 15.54 16.25
CA LEU A 311 4.98 15.79 15.11
C LEU A 311 4.69 14.73 14.03
N VAL A 312 4.24 15.15 12.84
CA VAL A 312 4.08 14.26 11.71
C VAL A 312 5.36 14.28 10.88
N VAL A 313 5.98 13.11 10.71
CA VAL A 313 7.23 12.96 9.95
C VAL A 313 6.96 12.25 8.64
N GLU A 314 7.34 12.90 7.52
CA GLU A 314 7.08 12.40 6.17
C GLU A 314 8.24 12.74 5.23
N ILE A 315 8.49 11.92 4.21
CA ILE A 315 9.46 12.24 3.14
C ILE A 315 8.71 12.91 1.98
N ASN A 316 8.03 14.01 2.31
CA ASN A 316 7.27 14.86 1.38
C ASN A 316 6.98 16.24 2.02
N ALA A 317 6.21 17.08 1.34
CA ALA A 317 5.87 18.45 1.76
C ALA A 317 4.72 18.55 2.78
N GLY A 318 4.27 17.44 3.35
CA GLY A 318 3.13 17.38 4.28
C GLY A 318 1.84 16.98 3.58
N GLN A 319 1.62 15.67 3.48
CA GLN A 319 0.39 15.09 2.92
C GLN A 319 -0.42 14.37 4.01
N MET A 320 0.18 13.40 4.72
CA MET A 320 -0.50 12.70 5.82
C MET A 320 -0.84 13.63 6.99
N VAL A 321 -0.05 14.68 7.21
CA VAL A 321 -0.33 15.67 8.25
C VAL A 321 -1.73 16.29 8.12
N GLN A 322 -2.30 16.34 6.92
CA GLN A 322 -3.66 16.84 6.70
C GLN A 322 -4.70 15.92 7.33
N ASP A 323 -4.52 14.57 7.21
CA ASP A 323 -5.39 13.59 7.84
C ASP A 323 -5.24 13.57 9.36
N VAL A 324 -3.99 13.73 9.86
CA VAL A 324 -3.73 13.85 11.30
C VAL A 324 -4.38 15.11 11.87
N ARG A 325 -4.25 16.27 11.20
CA ARG A 325 -4.91 17.52 11.61
C ARG A 325 -6.42 17.40 11.60
N LEU A 326 -6.98 16.75 10.59
CA LEU A 326 -8.42 16.50 10.51
C LEU A 326 -8.89 15.62 11.67
N ALA A 327 -8.15 14.56 12.00
CA ALA A 327 -8.46 13.66 13.11
C ALA A 327 -8.39 14.34 14.47
N VAL A 328 -7.35 15.14 14.70
CA VAL A 328 -7.12 15.90 15.95
C VAL A 328 -8.09 17.09 16.10
N ASN A 329 -8.58 17.64 15.00
CA ASN A 329 -9.55 18.73 14.94
C ASN A 329 -9.20 19.93 15.85
N GLY A 330 -7.92 20.30 15.88
CA GLY A 330 -7.42 21.48 16.63
C GLY A 330 -7.31 21.31 18.16
N ALA A 331 -7.52 20.11 18.70
CA ALA A 331 -7.48 19.88 20.15
C ALA A 331 -6.07 20.03 20.75
N ILE A 332 -5.02 19.71 19.98
CA ILE A 332 -3.61 19.90 20.35
C ILE A 332 -2.81 20.36 19.13
N PRO A 333 -1.61 20.92 19.32
CA PRO A 333 -0.71 21.27 18.21
C PRO A 333 -0.34 20.04 17.35
N VAL A 334 -0.43 20.19 16.02
CA VAL A 334 0.02 19.20 15.04
C VAL A 334 0.97 19.87 14.08
N GLU A 335 2.24 19.57 14.24
CA GLU A 335 3.33 20.09 13.44
C GLU A 335 3.83 19.08 12.43
N GLN A 336 4.49 19.54 11.37
CA GLN A 336 5.02 18.69 10.31
C GLN A 336 6.52 18.90 10.18
N PHE A 337 7.24 17.81 9.98
CA PHE A 337 8.62 17.81 9.53
C PHE A 337 8.78 16.85 8.35
N GLY A 338 9.55 17.26 7.33
CA GLY A 338 9.83 16.42 6.17
C GLY A 338 10.98 16.94 5.32
N ARG A 339 11.53 16.04 4.52
CA ARG A 339 12.54 16.33 3.50
C ARG A 339 11.94 16.05 2.12
N LEU A 340 12.47 16.70 1.09
CA LEU A 340 11.93 16.71 -0.27
C LEU A 340 12.99 16.25 -1.26
N GLY A 341 12.54 15.91 -2.49
CA GLY A 341 13.44 15.66 -3.63
C GLY A 341 14.33 14.43 -3.48
N GLY A 342 13.95 13.46 -2.65
CA GLY A 342 14.72 12.24 -2.44
C GLY A 342 15.73 12.31 -1.30
N ILE A 343 15.72 13.36 -0.50
CA ILE A 343 16.52 13.45 0.72
C ILE A 343 15.78 12.75 1.84
N VAL A 344 16.44 11.81 2.49
CA VAL A 344 15.95 11.08 3.66
C VAL A 344 16.39 11.85 4.92
N PRO A 345 15.47 12.13 5.87
CA PRO A 345 15.86 12.82 7.11
C PRO A 345 16.73 11.95 8.01
N GLU A 346 17.67 12.57 8.69
CA GLU A 346 18.44 11.92 9.75
C GLU A 346 17.66 11.95 11.08
N PRO A 347 17.86 10.96 11.98
CA PRO A 347 17.18 10.91 13.28
C PRO A 347 17.35 12.19 14.10
N GLU A 348 18.55 12.80 14.09
CA GLU A 348 18.87 14.03 14.78
C GLU A 348 18.08 15.25 14.27
N GLU A 349 17.80 15.30 12.95
CA GLU A 349 16.94 16.33 12.36
C GLU A 349 15.50 16.21 12.86
N ILE A 350 15.00 14.98 13.02
CA ILE A 350 13.65 14.71 13.57
C ILE A 350 13.59 15.17 15.02
N VAL A 351 14.61 14.87 15.84
CA VAL A 351 14.69 15.32 17.26
C VAL A 351 14.75 16.84 17.34
N GLN A 352 15.54 17.48 16.48
CA GLN A 352 15.63 18.94 16.45
C GLN A 352 14.26 19.57 16.05
N ALA A 353 13.61 19.03 15.02
CA ALA A 353 12.28 19.47 14.61
C ALA A 353 11.23 19.30 15.72
N LEU A 354 11.30 18.20 16.48
CA LEU A 354 10.43 17.99 17.64
C LEU A 354 10.59 19.11 18.68
N LYS A 355 11.85 19.49 18.99
CA LYS A 355 12.15 20.58 19.93
C LYS A 355 11.69 21.95 19.42
N ASP A 356 12.03 22.28 18.18
CA ASP A 356 11.78 23.60 17.61
C ASP A 356 10.27 23.89 17.41
N LYS A 357 9.47 22.84 17.24
CA LYS A 357 8.06 22.99 16.86
C LYS A 357 7.06 22.70 17.98
N LEU A 358 7.45 21.93 19.00
CA LEU A 358 6.53 21.51 20.06
C LEU A 358 6.97 21.92 21.48
N PHE A 359 8.15 22.53 21.63
CA PHE A 359 8.67 23.07 22.89
C PHE A 359 8.89 24.57 22.80
#